data_ac7618fe2d3b46fcd1132829a3d84f31
#
_entry.id   ac7618fe2d3b46fcd1132829a3d84f31
#
_cell.length_a   1.000
_cell.length_b   1.000
_cell.length_c   1.000
_cell.angle_alpha   90.00
_cell.angle_beta   90.00
_cell.angle_gamma   90.00
#
_symmetry.space_group_name_H-M   'P 1'
#
loop_
_entity.id
_entity.type
_entity.pdbx_description
1 polymer ?
#
loop_
_entity_poly.entity_id
_entity_poly.type
_entity_poly.pdbx_seq_one_letter_code
_entity_poly.pdbx_strand_id
1 'polypeptide(L)'
;IPANFVPAEPIATANAPAQSGRWNELSPERKALEACNMEIYAGMVENLDANIGRLIQYLKANDLYDNTLIFFVSDNGAEGSTGSANAGAQVDNSLTGLGTDNSYTFIGPRWAEVSAAPFHLWKNTAGEGATTAPAIVKLPHQNKIQPIHNSFASVLDVFPTVLDYANINIPQGQYKGRNINTPSGRSWKAVLENKATTIRPEGFSFADELHGNKYAKQGDWKIALQGKANLGTGTWELYNLKQDRGENQNLANTYPDKVQELVKVYQQYTQQNGVKEYLVQ
;
A
#
# COMPACT_ATOMS: atom_id res chain seq x y z
N ILE A 1 -0.43 -9.28 14.46
CA ILE A 1 0.57 -9.97 13.60
C ILE A 1 0.50 -11.43 13.97
N PRO A 2 0.38 -12.38 13.00
CA PRO A 2 0.43 -13.81 13.29
C PRO A 2 1.70 -14.19 14.05
N ALA A 3 1.62 -15.12 15.00
CA ALA A 3 2.75 -15.51 15.85
C ALA A 3 3.95 -16.10 15.08
N ASN A 4 3.73 -16.57 13.86
CA ASN A 4 4.73 -17.11 12.94
C ASN A 4 5.13 -16.15 11.81
N PHE A 5 4.79 -14.87 11.95
CA PHE A 5 5.14 -13.89 10.94
C PHE A 5 6.65 -13.60 10.98
N VAL A 6 7.32 -13.76 9.85
CA VAL A 6 8.71 -13.36 9.67
C VAL A 6 8.73 -11.96 9.06
N PRO A 7 9.20 -10.93 9.79
CA PRO A 7 9.29 -9.58 9.24
C PRO A 7 10.37 -9.52 8.14
N ALA A 8 10.29 -8.51 7.30
CA ALA A 8 11.32 -8.23 6.31
C ALA A 8 12.67 -7.97 6.99
N GLU A 9 13.74 -8.50 6.41
CA GLU A 9 15.09 -8.16 6.83
C GLU A 9 15.35 -6.69 6.46
N PRO A 10 16.09 -5.96 7.32
CA PRO A 10 16.49 -4.59 7.03
C PRO A 10 17.24 -4.51 5.70
N ILE A 11 16.96 -3.51 4.90
CA ILE A 11 17.62 -3.32 3.61
C ILE A 11 19.12 -3.12 3.84
N ALA A 12 19.90 -4.09 3.38
CA ALA A 12 21.36 -4.03 3.48
C ALA A 12 21.89 -2.91 2.56
N THR A 13 22.71 -2.06 3.10
CA THR A 13 23.01 -0.72 2.63
C THR A 13 24.00 -0.59 1.48
N ALA A 14 24.62 -1.67 1.00
CA ALA A 14 25.64 -1.59 -0.04
C ALA A 14 25.15 -1.01 -1.38
N ASN A 15 23.84 -1.11 -1.66
CA ASN A 15 23.20 -0.59 -2.87
C ASN A 15 22.02 0.36 -2.59
N ALA A 16 21.80 0.68 -1.32
CA ALA A 16 20.72 1.58 -0.96
C ALA A 16 21.12 3.04 -1.27
N PRO A 17 20.16 3.93 -1.61
CA PRO A 17 20.45 5.35 -1.71
C PRO A 17 21.18 5.85 -0.46
N ALA A 18 22.07 6.82 -0.60
CA ALA A 18 22.88 7.37 0.50
C ALA A 18 22.10 7.79 1.76
N GLN A 19 20.78 7.84 1.65
CA GLN A 19 19.82 8.20 2.71
C GLN A 19 19.07 7.00 3.31
N SER A 20 19.24 5.79 2.73
CA SER A 20 18.91 4.53 3.39
C SER A 20 20.17 4.05 4.06
N GLY A 21 20.15 3.44 5.13
CA GLY A 21 21.32 2.97 5.89
C GLY A 21 20.91 2.72 7.32
N ARG A 22 21.69 1.93 8.02
CA ARG A 22 21.35 1.58 9.39
C ARG A 22 21.36 2.81 10.27
N TRP A 23 20.35 2.94 11.12
CA TRP A 23 20.24 4.03 12.07
C TRP A 23 21.53 4.25 12.89
N ASN A 24 22.17 3.17 13.32
CA ASN A 24 23.35 3.23 14.17
C ASN A 24 24.61 3.79 13.47
N GLU A 25 24.61 3.80 12.14
CA GLU A 25 25.71 4.30 11.30
C GLU A 25 25.58 5.82 11.02
N LEU A 26 24.46 6.43 11.39
CA LEU A 26 24.21 7.85 11.16
C LEU A 26 24.98 8.72 12.16
N SER A 27 25.43 9.91 11.70
CA SER A 27 25.96 10.92 12.60
C SER A 27 24.88 11.43 13.58
N PRO A 28 25.25 11.99 14.72
CA PRO A 28 24.30 12.58 15.68
C PRO A 28 23.38 13.62 15.03
N GLU A 29 23.93 14.49 14.17
CA GLU A 29 23.19 15.55 13.47
C GLU A 29 22.15 14.94 12.52
N ARG A 30 22.54 13.89 11.79
CA ARG A 30 21.62 13.19 10.88
C ARG A 30 20.51 12.48 11.65
N LYS A 31 20.81 11.84 12.77
CA LYS A 31 19.80 11.25 13.66
C LYS A 31 18.81 12.28 14.17
N ALA A 32 19.31 13.46 14.60
CA ALA A 32 18.44 14.53 15.06
C ALA A 32 17.49 15.03 13.96
N LEU A 33 18.01 15.22 12.73
CA LEU A 33 17.20 15.63 11.58
C LEU A 33 16.11 14.61 11.25
N GLU A 34 16.46 13.35 11.22
CA GLU A 34 15.48 12.29 10.93
C GLU A 34 14.47 12.07 12.04
N ALA A 35 14.88 12.18 13.29
CA ALA A 35 13.95 12.16 14.41
C ALA A 35 12.94 13.29 14.30
N CYS A 36 13.39 14.52 14.00
CA CYS A 36 12.50 15.66 13.80
C CYS A 36 11.52 15.45 12.62
N ASN A 37 11.96 14.85 11.50
CA ASN A 37 11.06 14.49 10.39
C ASN A 37 9.95 13.53 10.85
N MET A 38 10.27 12.57 11.70
CA MET A 38 9.27 11.63 12.23
C MET A 38 8.34 12.27 13.26
N GLU A 39 8.84 13.21 14.06
CA GLU A 39 8.00 14.01 14.98
C GLU A 39 6.98 14.84 14.20
N ILE A 40 7.38 15.49 13.11
CA ILE A 40 6.49 16.24 12.23
C ILE A 40 5.43 15.33 11.64
N TYR A 41 5.84 14.15 11.14
CA TYR A 41 4.90 13.17 10.60
C TYR A 41 3.91 12.69 11.66
N ALA A 42 4.36 12.41 12.88
CA ALA A 42 3.48 12.04 13.99
C ALA A 42 2.46 13.15 14.31
N GLY A 43 2.89 14.41 14.32
CA GLY A 43 2.00 15.56 14.48
C GLY A 43 0.97 15.68 13.35
N MET A 44 1.34 15.34 12.10
CA MET A 44 0.38 15.30 10.98
C MET A 44 -0.66 14.18 11.17
N VAL A 45 -0.26 13.01 11.65
CA VAL A 45 -1.16 11.89 11.96
C VAL A 45 -2.11 12.25 13.09
N GLU A 46 -1.62 12.89 14.15
CA GLU A 46 -2.46 13.40 15.25
C GLU A 46 -3.50 14.42 14.77
N ASN A 47 -3.10 15.33 13.89
CA ASN A 47 -4.01 16.31 13.28
C ASN A 47 -5.07 15.61 12.41
N LEU A 48 -4.68 14.61 11.62
CA LEU A 48 -5.61 13.78 10.84
C LEU A 48 -6.64 13.09 11.75
N ASP A 49 -6.20 12.46 12.84
CA ASP A 49 -7.07 11.79 13.81
C ASP A 49 -8.07 12.77 14.45
N ALA A 50 -7.58 13.93 14.86
CA ALA A 50 -8.43 14.99 15.43
C ALA A 50 -9.51 15.44 14.43
N ASN A 51 -9.19 15.60 13.14
CA ASN A 51 -10.16 15.98 12.11
C ASN A 51 -11.17 14.86 11.80
N ILE A 52 -10.75 13.60 11.80
CA ILE A 52 -11.66 12.45 11.73
C ILE A 52 -12.59 12.45 12.93
N GLY A 53 -12.07 12.71 14.13
CA GLY A 53 -12.85 12.84 15.36
C GLY A 53 -13.94 13.91 15.25
N ARG A 54 -13.62 15.08 14.68
CA ARG A 54 -14.60 16.15 14.41
C ARG A 54 -15.71 15.72 13.45
N LEU A 55 -15.35 15.02 12.37
CA LEU A 55 -16.33 14.45 11.43
C LEU A 55 -17.26 13.44 12.12
N ILE A 56 -16.70 12.53 12.91
CA ILE A 56 -17.49 11.54 13.66
C ILE A 56 -18.42 12.22 14.66
N GLN A 57 -17.97 13.24 15.37
CA GLN A 57 -18.79 14.04 16.29
C GLN A 57 -19.95 14.74 15.55
N TYR A 58 -19.69 15.31 14.38
CA TYR A 58 -20.71 15.91 13.55
C TYR A 58 -21.79 14.89 13.13
N LEU A 59 -21.36 13.72 12.67
CA LEU A 59 -22.30 12.64 12.29
C LEU A 59 -23.17 12.19 13.49
N LYS A 60 -22.58 12.09 14.69
CA LYS A 60 -23.31 11.73 15.92
C LYS A 60 -24.29 12.80 16.33
N ALA A 61 -23.90 14.07 16.29
CA ALA A 61 -24.73 15.21 16.67
C ALA A 61 -25.93 15.42 15.73
N ASN A 62 -25.93 14.85 14.53
CA ASN A 62 -26.99 14.93 13.55
C ASN A 62 -27.72 13.57 13.31
N ASP A 63 -27.55 12.60 14.20
CA ASP A 63 -28.15 11.25 14.12
C ASP A 63 -27.82 10.50 12.82
N LEU A 64 -26.70 10.82 12.19
CA LEU A 64 -26.26 10.20 10.92
C LEU A 64 -25.28 9.04 11.13
N TYR A 65 -24.58 9.01 12.27
CA TYR A 65 -23.45 8.10 12.50
C TYR A 65 -23.84 6.63 12.35
N ASP A 66 -24.96 6.23 12.94
CA ASP A 66 -25.38 4.83 12.95
C ASP A 66 -25.72 4.31 11.54
N ASN A 67 -26.25 5.16 10.67
CA ASN A 67 -26.60 4.80 9.29
C ASN A 67 -25.51 5.19 8.27
N THR A 68 -24.29 5.47 8.71
CA THR A 68 -23.20 5.84 7.81
C THR A 68 -22.20 4.72 7.67
N LEU A 69 -21.86 4.35 6.43
CA LEU A 69 -20.73 3.50 6.07
C LEU A 69 -19.48 4.37 6.01
N ILE A 70 -18.45 4.04 6.79
CA ILE A 70 -17.19 4.80 6.83
C ILE A 70 -16.05 3.89 6.39
N PHE A 71 -15.29 4.34 5.39
CA PHE A 71 -14.01 3.75 4.99
C PHE A 71 -12.89 4.68 5.41
N PHE A 72 -11.89 4.14 6.08
CA PHE A 72 -10.59 4.77 6.28
C PHE A 72 -9.54 3.84 5.68
N VAL A 73 -8.85 4.31 4.66
CA VAL A 73 -7.85 3.52 3.92
C VAL A 73 -6.64 4.38 3.61
N SER A 74 -5.45 3.78 3.59
CA SER A 74 -4.31 4.38 2.92
C SER A 74 -4.30 3.95 1.45
N ASP A 75 -3.94 4.85 0.56
CA ASP A 75 -3.92 4.61 -0.90
C ASP A 75 -2.69 3.80 -1.34
N ASN A 76 -1.60 3.88 -0.59
CA ASN A 76 -0.34 3.16 -0.83
C ASN A 76 0.42 2.92 0.48
N GLY A 77 1.54 2.22 0.38
CA GLY A 77 2.50 2.10 1.47
C GLY A 77 3.19 3.40 1.83
N ALA A 78 4.05 3.37 2.85
CA ALA A 78 4.74 4.54 3.36
C ALA A 78 5.58 5.26 2.28
N GLU A 79 5.71 6.58 2.39
CA GLU A 79 6.46 7.41 1.44
C GLU A 79 7.95 7.45 1.79
N GLY A 80 8.78 6.85 0.94
CA GLY A 80 10.23 6.76 1.15
C GLY A 80 11.06 7.78 0.36
N SER A 81 10.43 8.75 -0.27
CA SER A 81 11.15 9.80 -1.02
C SER A 81 12.06 10.63 -0.13
N THR A 82 13.04 11.25 -0.76
CA THR A 82 14.03 12.11 -0.11
C THR A 82 14.11 13.44 -0.82
N GLY A 83 14.45 14.49 -0.06
CA GLY A 83 14.64 15.82 -0.61
C GLY A 83 13.36 16.64 -0.72
N SER A 84 13.49 17.80 -1.34
CA SER A 84 12.43 18.81 -1.49
C SER A 84 12.06 19.07 -2.95
N ALA A 85 12.16 18.05 -3.81
CA ALA A 85 12.05 18.22 -5.27
C ALA A 85 10.78 18.94 -5.75
N ASN A 86 9.71 18.90 -4.96
CA ASN A 86 8.43 19.52 -5.31
C ASN A 86 8.16 20.84 -4.55
N ALA A 87 9.08 21.30 -3.71
CA ALA A 87 8.83 22.41 -2.78
C ALA A 87 9.21 23.80 -3.32
N GLY A 88 9.75 23.88 -4.53
CA GLY A 88 10.30 25.15 -5.04
C GLY A 88 11.68 25.50 -4.42
N ALA A 89 12.24 26.63 -4.84
CA ALA A 89 13.65 26.96 -4.60
C ALA A 89 13.98 27.51 -3.20
N GLN A 90 13.02 27.67 -2.30
CA GLN A 90 13.22 28.40 -1.04
C GLN A 90 12.57 27.68 0.16
N VAL A 91 12.97 26.44 0.42
CA VAL A 91 12.55 25.75 1.66
C VAL A 91 13.71 25.67 2.64
N ASP A 92 13.42 25.88 3.91
CA ASP A 92 14.36 25.68 5.00
C ASP A 92 14.10 24.32 5.68
N ASN A 93 14.83 23.30 5.27
CA ASN A 93 14.80 21.98 5.88
C ASN A 93 16.00 21.77 6.84
N SER A 94 16.61 22.84 7.35
CA SER A 94 17.54 22.77 8.48
C SER A 94 16.82 22.28 9.75
N LEU A 95 17.56 21.80 10.73
CA LEU A 95 16.97 21.33 12.00
C LEU A 95 16.13 22.40 12.70
N THR A 96 16.47 23.67 12.53
CA THR A 96 15.73 24.81 13.09
C THR A 96 14.57 25.28 12.21
N GLY A 97 14.62 24.99 10.91
CA GLY A 97 13.57 25.33 9.95
C GLY A 97 12.46 24.28 9.84
N LEU A 98 12.77 23.04 10.18
CA LEU A 98 11.80 21.93 10.11
C LEU A 98 10.55 22.18 10.95
N GLY A 99 9.38 21.89 10.36
CA GLY A 99 8.08 22.06 11.01
C GLY A 99 7.53 23.49 10.93
N THR A 100 8.27 24.43 10.35
CA THR A 100 7.76 25.78 10.04
C THR A 100 6.99 25.80 8.73
N ASP A 101 6.27 26.88 8.45
CA ASP A 101 5.55 27.11 7.20
C ASP A 101 6.45 27.18 5.95
N ASN A 102 7.75 27.36 6.16
CA ASN A 102 8.76 27.41 5.11
C ASN A 102 9.56 26.10 4.98
N SER A 103 9.10 25.01 5.60
CA SER A 103 9.72 23.69 5.45
C SER A 103 8.88 22.75 4.57
N TYR A 104 9.57 21.87 3.85
CA TYR A 104 8.92 20.80 3.10
C TYR A 104 9.83 19.56 3.12
N THR A 105 9.48 18.60 3.93
CA THR A 105 10.32 17.40 4.15
C THR A 105 9.53 16.11 3.97
N PHE A 106 10.25 15.02 3.88
CA PHE A 106 9.74 13.65 3.83
C PHE A 106 10.28 12.86 5.02
N ILE A 107 9.58 11.82 5.42
CA ILE A 107 10.09 10.91 6.44
C ILE A 107 11.35 10.15 5.97
N GLY A 108 11.50 9.98 4.67
CA GLY A 108 12.63 9.29 4.06
C GLY A 108 12.57 7.76 4.15
N PRO A 109 13.51 7.07 3.48
CA PRO A 109 13.46 5.61 3.33
C PRO A 109 13.49 4.84 4.65
N ARG A 110 14.28 5.27 5.62
CA ARG A 110 14.38 4.58 6.94
C ARG A 110 13.06 4.57 7.70
N TRP A 111 12.40 5.71 7.78
CA TRP A 111 11.10 5.80 8.45
C TRP A 111 9.99 5.20 7.61
N ALA A 112 10.11 5.22 6.27
CA ALA A 112 9.19 4.50 5.40
C ALA A 112 9.28 2.98 5.63
N GLU A 113 10.49 2.42 5.77
CA GLU A 113 10.71 1.02 6.12
C GLU A 113 10.10 0.67 7.49
N VAL A 114 10.31 1.52 8.51
CA VAL A 114 9.70 1.36 9.83
C VAL A 114 8.18 1.44 9.75
N SER A 115 7.63 2.39 8.99
CA SER A 115 6.19 2.57 8.85
C SER A 115 5.52 1.46 8.02
N ALA A 116 6.25 0.87 7.08
CA ALA A 116 5.79 -0.27 6.30
C ALA A 116 5.98 -1.61 7.03
N ALA A 117 6.80 -1.63 8.10
CA ALA A 117 7.07 -2.86 8.84
C ALA A 117 5.77 -3.55 9.27
N PRO A 118 5.73 -4.86 9.17
CA PRO A 118 6.83 -5.80 8.97
C PRO A 118 7.06 -6.21 7.49
N PHE A 119 6.53 -5.45 6.53
CA PHE A 119 6.62 -5.76 5.11
C PHE A 119 7.88 -5.14 4.47
N HIS A 120 8.24 -5.68 3.31
CA HIS A 120 9.43 -5.26 2.57
C HIS A 120 9.15 -4.01 1.73
N LEU A 121 10.09 -3.06 1.72
CA LEU A 121 10.07 -1.85 0.91
C LEU A 121 8.90 -0.88 1.25
N TRP A 122 8.64 0.08 0.38
CA TRP A 122 7.70 1.19 0.55
C TRP A 122 7.16 1.68 -0.80
N LYS A 123 6.34 2.71 -0.79
CA LYS A 123 5.71 3.34 -1.98
C LYS A 123 6.69 3.47 -3.16
N ASN A 124 6.17 3.33 -4.37
CA ASN A 124 6.90 3.31 -5.65
C ASN A 124 7.76 2.06 -5.87
N THR A 125 7.57 1.01 -5.10
CA THR A 125 8.25 -0.27 -5.27
C THR A 125 7.25 -1.39 -5.54
N ALA A 126 7.75 -2.59 -5.83
CA ALA A 126 6.92 -3.77 -6.02
C ALA A 126 6.77 -4.63 -4.74
N GLY A 127 7.39 -4.21 -3.62
CA GLY A 127 7.34 -4.94 -2.34
C GLY A 127 5.99 -4.90 -1.64
N GLU A 128 5.77 -5.82 -0.71
CA GLU A 128 4.54 -5.84 0.10
C GLU A 128 4.35 -4.55 0.92
N GLY A 129 5.41 -3.89 1.37
CA GLY A 129 5.32 -2.62 2.09
C GLY A 129 4.86 -1.44 1.23
N ALA A 130 4.94 -1.57 -0.10
CA ALA A 130 4.38 -0.59 -1.03
C ALA A 130 2.90 -0.83 -1.31
N THR A 131 2.50 -2.11 -1.42
CA THR A 131 1.20 -2.52 -1.96
C THR A 131 0.20 -2.95 -0.89
N THR A 132 0.65 -3.25 0.32
CA THR A 132 -0.22 -3.58 1.46
C THR A 132 -0.45 -2.32 2.30
N ALA A 133 -1.68 -1.84 2.31
CA ALA A 133 -2.08 -0.64 3.04
C ALA A 133 -3.15 -0.96 4.09
N PRO A 134 -3.19 -0.22 5.22
CA PRO A 134 -4.21 -0.43 6.24
C PRO A 134 -5.60 0.02 5.74
N ALA A 135 -6.63 -0.74 6.14
CA ALA A 135 -8.03 -0.39 5.90
C ALA A 135 -8.88 -0.63 7.14
N ILE A 136 -9.71 0.34 7.47
CA ILE A 136 -10.71 0.24 8.55
C ILE A 136 -12.07 0.54 7.96
N VAL A 137 -13.06 -0.31 8.26
CA VAL A 137 -14.43 -0.12 7.79
C VAL A 137 -15.38 -0.14 8.99
N LYS A 138 -16.17 0.92 9.13
CA LYS A 138 -17.31 0.97 10.06
C LYS A 138 -18.59 0.76 9.26
N LEU A 139 -19.35 -0.28 9.60
CA LEU A 139 -20.62 -0.59 8.93
C LEU A 139 -21.77 0.24 9.48
N PRO A 140 -22.81 0.49 8.67
CA PRO A 140 -24.08 0.99 9.17
C PRO A 140 -24.63 0.07 10.29
N HIS A 141 -25.18 0.68 11.34
CA HIS A 141 -25.78 -0.02 12.49
C HIS A 141 -24.86 -1.03 13.20
N GLN A 142 -23.53 -0.84 13.05
CA GLN A 142 -22.54 -1.68 13.69
C GLN A 142 -22.43 -1.34 15.19
N ASN A 143 -22.74 -2.30 16.03
CA ASN A 143 -22.72 -2.18 17.49
C ASN A 143 -21.65 -3.06 18.16
N LYS A 144 -20.86 -3.80 17.39
CA LYS A 144 -19.72 -4.61 17.86
C LYS A 144 -18.53 -4.47 16.92
N ILE A 145 -17.33 -4.46 17.51
CA ILE A 145 -16.09 -4.53 16.74
C ILE A 145 -16.03 -5.91 16.07
N GLN A 146 -15.74 -5.91 14.78
CA GLN A 146 -15.55 -7.11 13.98
C GLN A 146 -14.07 -7.54 14.02
N PRO A 147 -13.79 -8.83 13.81
CA PRO A 147 -12.42 -9.33 13.75
C PRO A 147 -11.67 -8.76 12.54
N ILE A 148 -10.35 -8.87 12.57
CA ILE A 148 -9.50 -8.53 11.43
C ILE A 148 -9.71 -9.58 10.34
N HIS A 149 -10.04 -9.13 9.14
CA HIS A 149 -10.17 -9.97 7.95
C HIS A 149 -8.84 -10.00 7.18
N ASN A 150 -8.38 -11.19 6.81
CA ASN A 150 -7.14 -11.42 6.07
C ASN A 150 -7.38 -11.72 4.58
N SER A 151 -8.59 -11.48 4.07
CA SER A 151 -8.90 -11.65 2.66
C SER A 151 -8.18 -10.60 1.82
N PHE A 152 -7.66 -11.00 0.65
CA PHE A 152 -7.13 -10.03 -0.30
C PHE A 152 -8.23 -9.06 -0.72
N ALA A 153 -7.98 -7.78 -0.50
CA ALA A 153 -8.83 -6.66 -0.86
C ALA A 153 -8.01 -5.64 -1.67
N SER A 154 -8.69 -4.82 -2.46
CA SER A 154 -8.08 -3.76 -3.24
C SER A 154 -8.91 -2.48 -3.12
N VAL A 155 -8.30 -1.32 -3.31
CA VAL A 155 -9.01 -0.04 -3.41
C VAL A 155 -10.07 -0.04 -4.51
N LEU A 156 -9.88 -0.84 -5.56
CA LEU A 156 -10.86 -1.07 -6.63
C LEU A 156 -12.21 -1.62 -6.11
N ASP A 157 -12.20 -2.23 -4.93
CA ASP A 157 -13.38 -2.87 -4.32
C ASP A 157 -14.26 -1.88 -3.54
N VAL A 158 -13.73 -0.71 -3.20
CA VAL A 158 -14.47 0.31 -2.43
C VAL A 158 -15.72 0.73 -3.18
N PHE A 159 -15.60 1.06 -4.47
CA PHE A 159 -16.73 1.49 -5.28
C PHE A 159 -17.86 0.45 -5.34
N PRO A 160 -17.63 -0.82 -5.74
CA PRO A 160 -18.69 -1.82 -5.72
C PRO A 160 -19.23 -2.11 -4.32
N THR A 161 -18.42 -1.98 -3.27
CA THR A 161 -18.90 -2.14 -1.89
C THR A 161 -19.87 -1.04 -1.49
N VAL A 162 -19.58 0.22 -1.83
CA VAL A 162 -20.47 1.35 -1.57
C VAL A 162 -21.81 1.17 -2.29
N LEU A 163 -21.77 0.80 -3.57
CA LEU A 163 -22.99 0.56 -4.34
C LEU A 163 -23.83 -0.58 -3.77
N ASP A 164 -23.19 -1.66 -3.33
CA ASP A 164 -23.87 -2.82 -2.74
C ASP A 164 -24.55 -2.45 -1.41
N TYR A 165 -23.91 -1.66 -0.54
CA TYR A 165 -24.57 -1.13 0.67
C TYR A 165 -25.70 -0.14 0.37
N ALA A 166 -25.59 0.61 -0.72
CA ALA A 166 -26.63 1.52 -1.19
C ALA A 166 -27.76 0.80 -1.95
N ASN A 167 -27.67 -0.51 -2.16
CA ASN A 167 -28.60 -1.30 -2.99
C ASN A 167 -28.69 -0.77 -4.44
N ILE A 168 -27.59 -0.31 -4.99
CA ILE A 168 -27.48 0.19 -6.36
C ILE A 168 -26.76 -0.84 -7.21
N ASN A 169 -27.37 -1.27 -8.30
CA ASN A 169 -26.72 -2.18 -9.25
C ASN A 169 -25.58 -1.48 -9.98
N ILE A 170 -24.45 -2.18 -10.10
CA ILE A 170 -23.31 -1.71 -10.90
C ILE A 170 -23.74 -1.69 -12.38
N PRO A 171 -23.67 -0.53 -13.05
CA PRO A 171 -24.04 -0.47 -14.47
C PRO A 171 -23.03 -1.26 -15.31
N GLN A 172 -23.53 -1.96 -16.33
CA GLN A 172 -22.73 -2.82 -17.21
C GLN A 172 -22.69 -2.23 -18.62
N GLY A 173 -21.48 -2.02 -19.15
CA GLY A 173 -21.24 -1.59 -20.53
C GLY A 173 -21.72 -0.18 -20.88
N GLN A 174 -22.88 0.27 -20.38
CA GLN A 174 -23.42 1.60 -20.65
C GLN A 174 -24.06 2.23 -19.40
N TYR A 175 -23.88 3.55 -19.26
CA TYR A 175 -24.54 4.35 -18.26
C TYR A 175 -24.95 5.72 -18.85
N LYS A 176 -26.23 6.06 -18.77
CA LYS A 176 -26.81 7.32 -19.32
C LYS A 176 -26.37 7.59 -20.78
N GLY A 177 -26.41 6.56 -21.63
CA GLY A 177 -26.07 6.66 -23.05
C GLY A 177 -24.57 6.73 -23.35
N ARG A 178 -23.69 6.57 -22.37
CA ARG A 178 -22.23 6.53 -22.55
C ARG A 178 -21.71 5.13 -22.33
N ASN A 179 -20.76 4.69 -23.15
CA ASN A 179 -20.01 3.47 -22.88
C ASN A 179 -19.12 3.68 -21.66
N ILE A 180 -19.15 2.73 -20.75
CA ILE A 180 -18.33 2.72 -19.54
C ILE A 180 -17.58 1.40 -19.40
N ASN A 181 -16.42 1.45 -18.78
CA ASN A 181 -15.73 0.24 -18.35
C ASN A 181 -16.44 -0.33 -17.13
N THR A 182 -16.71 -1.62 -17.15
CA THR A 182 -17.23 -2.33 -15.97
C THR A 182 -16.16 -2.33 -14.88
N PRO A 183 -16.48 -1.90 -13.65
CA PRO A 183 -15.54 -1.97 -12.54
C PRO A 183 -15.03 -3.39 -12.31
N SER A 184 -13.72 -3.55 -12.16
CA SER A 184 -13.06 -4.84 -11.90
C SER A 184 -13.06 -5.24 -10.43
N GLY A 185 -13.39 -4.31 -9.53
CA GLY A 185 -13.48 -4.54 -8.09
C GLY A 185 -14.64 -5.45 -7.69
N ARG A 186 -14.60 -5.95 -6.46
CA ARG A 186 -15.63 -6.80 -5.86
C ARG A 186 -16.10 -6.25 -4.54
N SER A 187 -17.39 -6.37 -4.25
CA SER A 187 -17.93 -5.91 -2.96
C SER A 187 -17.35 -6.71 -1.79
N TRP A 188 -16.98 -5.99 -0.73
CA TRP A 188 -16.55 -6.59 0.54
C TRP A 188 -17.73 -6.99 1.42
N LYS A 189 -18.97 -6.61 1.07
CA LYS A 189 -20.15 -6.73 1.94
C LYS A 189 -20.32 -8.11 2.55
N ALA A 190 -20.22 -9.17 1.73
CA ALA A 190 -20.38 -10.53 2.23
C ALA A 190 -19.35 -10.91 3.31
N VAL A 191 -18.09 -10.47 3.16
CA VAL A 191 -17.03 -10.69 4.14
C VAL A 191 -17.22 -9.79 5.36
N LEU A 192 -17.54 -8.53 5.17
CA LEU A 192 -17.78 -7.58 6.26
C LEU A 192 -18.99 -7.96 7.13
N GLU A 193 -19.97 -8.63 6.56
CA GLU A 193 -21.15 -9.18 7.26
C GLU A 193 -20.95 -10.62 7.76
N ASN A 194 -19.74 -11.18 7.67
CA ASN A 194 -19.39 -12.55 8.06
C ASN A 194 -20.21 -13.64 7.32
N LYS A 195 -20.66 -13.36 6.10
CA LYS A 195 -21.37 -14.29 5.21
C LYS A 195 -20.42 -15.04 4.27
N ALA A 196 -19.18 -14.57 4.15
CA ALA A 196 -18.10 -15.19 3.38
C ALA A 196 -16.78 -15.00 4.10
N THR A 197 -15.82 -15.87 3.82
CA THR A 197 -14.45 -15.80 4.38
C THR A 197 -13.47 -15.09 3.46
N THR A 198 -13.80 -14.98 2.17
CA THR A 198 -12.93 -14.35 1.16
C THR A 198 -13.73 -13.46 0.20
N ILE A 199 -13.09 -12.38 -0.26
CA ILE A 199 -13.64 -11.49 -1.29
C ILE A 199 -13.42 -12.09 -2.69
N ARG A 200 -12.34 -12.82 -2.85
CA ARG A 200 -11.89 -13.37 -4.13
C ARG A 200 -12.09 -14.89 -4.18
N PRO A 201 -12.39 -15.47 -5.35
CA PRO A 201 -12.41 -16.91 -5.51
C PRO A 201 -11.02 -17.49 -5.34
N GLU A 202 -10.94 -18.79 -5.07
CA GLU A 202 -9.71 -19.54 -5.11
C GLU A 202 -9.05 -19.42 -6.50
N GLY A 203 -7.73 -19.32 -6.54
CA GLY A 203 -6.99 -19.12 -7.79
C GLY A 203 -7.06 -17.71 -8.39
N PHE A 204 -7.69 -16.76 -7.70
CA PHE A 204 -7.69 -15.37 -8.16
C PHE A 204 -6.27 -14.84 -8.31
N SER A 205 -6.03 -14.19 -9.43
CA SER A 205 -4.76 -13.52 -9.73
C SER A 205 -4.93 -12.01 -9.79
N PHE A 206 -3.88 -11.30 -9.41
CA PHE A 206 -3.80 -9.84 -9.44
C PHE A 206 -2.41 -9.43 -9.92
N ALA A 207 -2.35 -8.41 -10.75
CA ALA A 207 -1.07 -7.86 -11.19
C ALA A 207 -1.19 -6.33 -11.31
N ASP A 208 -0.06 -5.65 -11.18
CA ASP A 208 0.02 -4.21 -11.32
C ASP A 208 1.43 -3.78 -11.74
N GLU A 209 1.54 -2.51 -12.18
CA GLU A 209 2.80 -1.92 -12.60
C GLU A 209 2.79 -0.44 -12.27
N LEU A 210 3.91 0.07 -11.77
CA LEU A 210 4.14 1.49 -11.55
C LEU A 210 5.61 1.84 -11.82
N HIS A 211 5.85 2.73 -12.78
CA HIS A 211 7.20 3.21 -13.14
C HIS A 211 8.19 2.09 -13.46
N GLY A 212 7.71 1.01 -14.09
CA GLY A 212 8.51 -0.16 -14.42
C GLY A 212 8.67 -1.18 -13.28
N ASN A 213 8.29 -0.86 -12.07
CA ASN A 213 8.21 -1.84 -10.98
C ASN A 213 6.92 -2.64 -11.15
N LYS A 214 7.04 -3.95 -11.19
CA LYS A 214 5.99 -4.88 -11.63
C LYS A 214 5.77 -5.98 -10.62
N TYR A 215 4.53 -6.41 -10.44
CA TYR A 215 4.28 -7.63 -9.68
C TYR A 215 3.05 -8.38 -10.20
N ALA A 216 3.00 -9.66 -9.89
CA ALA A 216 1.80 -10.47 -10.04
C ALA A 216 1.67 -11.43 -8.86
N LYS A 217 0.43 -11.63 -8.42
CA LYS A 217 0.05 -12.54 -7.33
C LYS A 217 -0.95 -13.56 -7.82
N GLN A 218 -0.81 -14.81 -7.37
CA GLN A 218 -1.82 -15.84 -7.52
C GLN A 218 -1.74 -16.82 -6.35
N GLY A 219 -2.83 -16.92 -5.60
CA GLY A 219 -2.84 -17.66 -4.34
C GLY A 219 -1.81 -17.10 -3.35
N ASP A 220 -0.95 -17.97 -2.83
CA ASP A 220 0.09 -17.62 -1.87
C ASP A 220 1.39 -17.10 -2.54
N TRP A 221 1.47 -17.11 -3.87
CA TRP A 221 2.68 -16.78 -4.60
C TRP A 221 2.65 -15.38 -5.19
N LYS A 222 3.80 -14.73 -5.15
CA LYS A 222 4.04 -13.41 -5.76
C LYS A 222 5.34 -13.43 -6.54
N ILE A 223 5.32 -12.87 -7.76
CA ILE A 223 6.52 -12.41 -8.44
C ILE A 223 6.61 -10.89 -8.34
N ALA A 224 7.83 -10.38 -8.21
CA ALA A 224 8.12 -8.96 -8.26
C ALA A 224 9.33 -8.73 -9.16
N LEU A 225 9.28 -7.67 -9.97
CA LEU A 225 10.43 -7.16 -10.72
C LEU A 225 10.59 -5.70 -10.38
N GLN A 226 11.73 -5.37 -9.82
CA GLN A 226 12.07 -4.01 -9.43
C GLN A 226 13.41 -3.63 -10.03
N GLY A 227 13.50 -2.41 -10.55
CA GLY A 227 14.72 -1.89 -11.16
C GLY A 227 15.84 -1.74 -10.14
N LYS A 228 17.09 -1.86 -10.60
CA LYS A 228 18.28 -1.68 -9.74
C LYS A 228 18.33 -0.30 -9.09
N ALA A 229 17.87 0.72 -9.79
CA ALA A 229 17.78 2.08 -9.25
C ALA A 229 16.78 2.20 -8.07
N ASN A 230 15.87 1.25 -7.94
CA ASN A 230 14.83 1.19 -6.92
C ASN A 230 15.07 0.03 -5.92
N LEU A 231 16.30 -0.33 -5.65
CA LEU A 231 16.69 -1.40 -4.69
C LEU A 231 16.38 -2.83 -5.15
N GLY A 232 16.03 -3.04 -6.42
CA GLY A 232 15.76 -4.36 -6.97
C GLY A 232 16.96 -4.99 -7.67
N THR A 233 16.79 -6.23 -8.10
CA THR A 233 17.79 -6.98 -8.89
C THR A 233 17.72 -6.70 -10.39
N GLY A 234 16.60 -6.13 -10.86
CA GLY A 234 16.29 -5.95 -12.28
C GLY A 234 15.80 -7.24 -12.95
N THR A 235 15.55 -8.29 -12.19
CA THR A 235 15.02 -9.58 -12.65
C THR A 235 13.80 -9.98 -11.83
N TRP A 236 13.01 -10.93 -12.33
CA TRP A 236 11.89 -11.46 -11.59
C TRP A 236 12.36 -12.23 -10.35
N GLU A 237 11.83 -11.85 -9.20
CA GLU A 237 11.97 -12.52 -7.92
C GLU A 237 10.66 -13.22 -7.57
N LEU A 238 10.72 -14.32 -6.83
CA LEU A 238 9.55 -15.13 -6.45
C LEU A 238 9.50 -15.30 -4.94
N TYR A 239 8.31 -15.09 -4.38
CA TYR A 239 8.06 -15.20 -2.94
C TYR A 239 6.81 -16.03 -2.65
N ASN A 240 6.83 -16.77 -1.52
CA ASN A 240 5.65 -17.41 -0.97
C ASN A 240 5.14 -16.60 0.22
N LEU A 241 4.15 -15.76 -0.01
CA LEU A 241 3.64 -14.81 0.98
C LEU A 241 2.95 -15.47 2.18
N LYS A 242 2.57 -16.75 2.08
CA LYS A 242 2.03 -17.49 3.22
C LYS A 242 3.11 -17.84 4.25
N GLN A 243 4.32 -18.08 3.79
CA GLN A 243 5.47 -18.46 4.61
C GLN A 243 6.38 -17.26 4.90
N ASP A 244 6.50 -16.35 3.96
CA ASP A 244 7.42 -15.22 3.97
C ASP A 244 6.75 -13.95 3.44
N ARG A 245 5.94 -13.29 4.25
CA ARG A 245 5.32 -12.00 3.89
C ARG A 245 6.31 -10.84 3.92
N GLY A 246 7.47 -11.04 4.53
CA GLY A 246 8.57 -10.08 4.53
C GLY A 246 9.41 -10.10 3.26
N GLU A 247 9.12 -11.03 2.32
CA GLU A 247 9.85 -11.15 1.04
C GLU A 247 11.37 -11.29 1.23
N ASN A 248 11.80 -12.06 2.25
CA ASN A 248 13.20 -12.22 2.61
C ASN A 248 13.92 -13.25 1.75
N GLN A 249 13.17 -14.25 1.25
CA GLN A 249 13.74 -15.37 0.51
C GLN A 249 13.25 -15.39 -0.93
N ASN A 250 14.13 -15.00 -1.85
CA ASN A 250 13.85 -15.13 -3.28
C ASN A 250 13.92 -16.62 -3.71
N LEU A 251 12.81 -17.17 -4.15
CA LEU A 251 12.64 -18.56 -4.56
C LEU A 251 12.69 -18.76 -6.09
N ALA A 252 13.03 -17.74 -6.87
CA ALA A 252 12.97 -17.78 -8.34
C ALA A 252 13.82 -18.90 -8.94
N ASN A 253 15.02 -19.11 -8.39
CA ASN A 253 15.90 -20.17 -8.85
C ASN A 253 15.43 -21.59 -8.43
N THR A 254 14.68 -21.67 -7.33
CA THR A 254 14.17 -22.96 -6.82
C THR A 254 12.92 -23.41 -7.56
N TYR A 255 12.08 -22.45 -7.99
CA TYR A 255 10.80 -22.73 -8.66
C TYR A 255 10.65 -21.94 -9.97
N PRO A 256 11.51 -22.19 -10.98
CA PRO A 256 11.49 -21.43 -12.24
C PRO A 256 10.17 -21.57 -13.00
N ASP A 257 9.51 -22.73 -12.93
CA ASP A 257 8.21 -22.94 -13.57
C ASP A 257 7.11 -22.07 -12.96
N LYS A 258 7.16 -21.85 -11.63
CA LYS A 258 6.23 -20.96 -10.94
C LYS A 258 6.46 -19.49 -11.33
N VAL A 259 7.70 -19.09 -11.57
CA VAL A 259 8.02 -17.75 -12.12
C VAL A 259 7.35 -17.61 -13.49
N GLN A 260 7.53 -18.59 -14.40
CA GLN A 260 6.94 -18.52 -15.74
C GLN A 260 5.39 -18.50 -15.71
N GLU A 261 4.78 -19.24 -14.80
CA GLU A 261 3.33 -19.21 -14.59
C GLU A 261 2.85 -17.80 -14.22
N LEU A 262 3.48 -17.16 -13.25
CA LEU A 262 3.09 -15.82 -12.79
C LEU A 262 3.49 -14.70 -13.78
N VAL A 263 4.54 -14.89 -14.56
CA VAL A 263 4.88 -13.98 -15.67
C VAL A 263 3.74 -13.97 -16.70
N LYS A 264 3.12 -15.12 -16.99
CA LYS A 264 1.94 -15.16 -17.86
C LYS A 264 0.75 -14.40 -17.27
N VAL A 265 0.54 -14.46 -15.95
CA VAL A 265 -0.47 -13.66 -15.26
C VAL A 265 -0.20 -12.16 -15.48
N TYR A 266 1.03 -11.72 -15.29
CA TYR A 266 1.42 -10.34 -15.55
C TYR A 266 1.20 -9.94 -17.03
N GLN A 267 1.59 -10.80 -17.98
CA GLN A 267 1.40 -10.55 -19.41
C GLN A 267 -0.08 -10.44 -19.78
N GLN A 268 -0.95 -11.26 -19.21
CA GLN A 268 -2.40 -11.15 -19.40
C GLN A 268 -2.93 -9.80 -18.88
N TYR A 269 -2.48 -9.39 -17.70
CA TYR A 269 -2.82 -8.06 -17.15
C TYR A 269 -2.40 -6.93 -18.09
N THR A 270 -1.17 -6.94 -18.61
CA THR A 270 -0.68 -5.89 -19.50
C THR A 270 -1.47 -5.80 -20.80
N GLN A 271 -1.85 -6.94 -21.39
CA GLN A 271 -2.68 -7.01 -22.59
C GLN A 271 -4.10 -6.48 -22.34
N GLN A 272 -4.72 -6.88 -21.21
CA GLN A 272 -6.09 -6.50 -20.88
C GLN A 272 -6.23 -4.99 -20.57
N ASN A 273 -5.18 -4.40 -19.98
CA ASN A 273 -5.22 -3.02 -19.51
C ASN A 273 -4.44 -2.06 -20.41
N GLY A 274 -3.84 -2.53 -21.51
CA GLY A 274 -3.09 -1.69 -22.45
C GLY A 274 -1.84 -1.06 -21.80
N VAL A 275 -1.22 -1.76 -20.87
CA VAL A 275 -0.02 -1.28 -20.17
C VAL A 275 1.10 -1.10 -21.18
N LYS A 276 1.68 0.12 -21.22
CA LYS A 276 2.88 0.40 -22.00
C LYS A 276 4.09 0.12 -21.13
N GLU A 277 4.92 -0.84 -21.54
CA GLU A 277 6.09 -1.19 -20.76
C GLU A 277 7.09 -0.02 -20.72
N TYR A 278 7.42 0.40 -19.50
CA TYR A 278 8.63 1.16 -19.25
C TYR A 278 9.82 0.21 -19.27
N LEU A 279 10.83 0.52 -20.10
CA LEU A 279 12.12 -0.16 -20.00
C LEU A 279 12.77 0.31 -18.71
N VAL A 280 12.84 -0.57 -17.74
CA VAL A 280 13.59 -0.35 -16.50
C VAL A 280 15.07 -0.32 -16.87
N GLN A 281 15.71 0.84 -16.81
CA GLN A 281 17.17 1.00 -17.02
C GLN A 281 17.94 0.62 -15.76
#